data_d0ee9d32e0f0542b98f24ecca41e8675
#
_entry.id   d0ee9d32e0f0542b98f24ecca41e8675
#
_cell.length_a   1.000
_cell.length_b   1.000
_cell.length_c   1.000
_cell.angle_alpha   90.00
_cell.angle_beta   90.00
_cell.angle_gamma   90.00
#
_symmetry.space_group_name_H-M   'P 1'
#
loop_
_entity.id
_entity.type
_entity.pdbx_description
1 polymer ?
#
loop_
_entity_poly.entity_id
_entity_poly.type
_entity_poly.pdbx_seq_one_letter_code
_entity_poly.pdbx_strand_id
1 'polypeptide(L)'
;QGMQSRLSIFHEGKRLYSQEFFIDKNDFTATFAATLDAARSGLQKYVIVADPVEGELSFVNNRKEIYIEVLDARNRVLILSAAPHPDVSALKQAIGSNLNYEVEDFILTDFDGNPEAYNLVIMHQLPSVDEPAEPMLRLLEEKGIPVLFILGGRSDLVRFNRWTSGLNLVARQTGLEEVLPVFDRSFSAFSISDETRTWLSDLPPLLAPPGEYQAANNVRIMLFQRIGMVETSRPLIMFADSPDGRKGVIAGEGIWKWRLFNYAKSKDHRNFNEMVNKMIQFLSLREQKKNFRVYHTANFAENKTAVFEAEVYNDSYELITNPEVEMIIRNEDDVQFPFTFNRSGNAYVLDAGKFPPGNYVYEARTESDGKTLVARGQFSVSAIDLEALNTIADHSLLYQLANDNGGKMYYPDEMALLADDLMRRDDIRTVTYSRTMYDDLLNKEWVLILMIVLLALEWFLRKRAGSY
;
A
#
# COMPACT_ATOMS: atom_id res chain seq x y z
N GLN A 1 27.95 14.65 22.74
CA GLN A 1 29.00 13.67 22.51
C GLN A 1 29.21 12.84 23.77
N GLY A 2 29.37 11.49 23.65
CA GLY A 2 29.53 10.60 24.82
C GLY A 2 28.22 10.21 25.50
N MET A 3 27.06 10.39 24.85
CA MET A 3 25.74 10.12 25.39
C MET A 3 25.14 8.85 24.82
N GLN A 4 24.35 8.16 25.62
CA GLN A 4 23.58 6.99 25.19
C GLN A 4 22.11 7.39 25.01
N SER A 5 21.50 6.93 23.94
CA SER A 5 20.06 7.09 23.69
C SER A 5 19.49 5.79 23.15
N ARG A 6 18.17 5.72 23.01
CA ARG A 6 17.45 4.55 22.56
C ARG A 6 16.41 4.96 21.53
N LEU A 7 16.40 4.26 20.40
CA LEU A 7 15.34 4.36 19.40
C LEU A 7 14.29 3.29 19.69
N SER A 8 13.03 3.69 19.78
CA SER A 8 11.89 2.80 19.98
C SER A 8 10.82 3.03 18.93
N ILE A 9 10.15 1.96 18.49
CA ILE A 9 9.01 2.04 17.59
C ILE A 9 7.78 1.51 18.32
N PHE A 10 6.72 2.31 18.31
CA PHE A 10 5.44 1.98 18.94
C PHE A 10 4.33 1.86 17.89
N HIS A 11 3.40 0.95 18.13
CA HIS A 11 2.15 0.82 17.41
C HIS A 11 1.02 0.60 18.41
N GLU A 12 -0.07 1.36 18.32
CA GLU A 12 -1.19 1.32 19.28
C GLU A 12 -0.73 1.37 20.76
N GLY A 13 0.30 2.16 21.05
CA GLY A 13 0.87 2.28 22.41
C GLY A 13 1.79 1.14 22.85
N LYS A 14 1.89 0.05 22.10
CA LYS A 14 2.78 -1.07 22.37
C LYS A 14 4.13 -0.88 21.69
N ARG A 15 5.23 -1.06 22.44
CA ARG A 15 6.57 -1.01 21.89
C ARG A 15 6.88 -2.30 21.12
N LEU A 16 7.13 -2.18 19.81
CA LEU A 16 7.43 -3.29 18.92
C LEU A 16 8.93 -3.49 18.68
N TYR A 17 9.69 -2.39 18.73
CA TYR A 17 11.14 -2.41 18.49
C TYR A 17 11.83 -1.47 19.46
N SER A 18 13.06 -1.81 19.84
CA SER A 18 13.90 -0.96 20.69
C SER A 18 15.36 -1.29 20.45
N GLN A 19 16.18 -0.27 20.19
CA GLN A 19 17.62 -0.41 20.04
C GLN A 19 18.35 0.74 20.73
N GLU A 20 19.34 0.43 21.56
CA GLU A 20 20.21 1.42 22.17
C GLU A 20 21.35 1.77 21.22
N PHE A 21 21.78 3.01 21.28
CA PHE A 21 22.90 3.51 20.49
C PHE A 21 23.69 4.57 21.26
N PHE A 22 24.95 4.76 20.86
CA PHE A 22 25.87 5.68 21.50
C PHE A 22 26.23 6.81 20.54
N ILE A 23 26.13 8.04 21.00
CA ILE A 23 26.43 9.25 20.23
C ILE A 23 27.90 9.60 20.47
N ASP A 24 28.77 9.21 19.54
CA ASP A 24 30.24 9.37 19.65
C ASP A 24 30.74 10.72 19.16
N LYS A 25 29.96 11.45 18.36
CA LYS A 25 30.36 12.72 17.75
C LYS A 25 29.16 13.69 17.60
N ASN A 26 29.46 14.96 17.37
CA ASN A 26 28.44 16.02 17.26
C ASN A 26 27.59 15.92 15.99
N ASP A 27 28.15 15.39 14.90
CA ASP A 27 27.47 15.13 13.62
C ASP A 27 27.05 13.64 13.48
N PHE A 28 26.62 13.03 14.58
CA PHE A 28 26.25 11.63 14.62
C PHE A 28 25.07 11.34 13.69
N THR A 29 25.25 10.33 12.85
CA THR A 29 24.21 9.77 11.98
C THR A 29 24.25 8.25 12.07
N ALA A 30 23.12 7.62 12.24
CA ALA A 30 22.98 6.17 12.29
C ALA A 30 21.77 5.69 11.50
N THR A 31 21.87 4.50 10.91
CA THR A 31 20.76 3.84 10.22
C THR A 31 20.34 2.63 11.02
N PHE A 32 19.04 2.54 11.31
CA PHE A 32 18.45 1.43 12.05
C PHE A 32 17.51 0.66 11.12
N ALA A 33 17.65 -0.66 11.08
CA ALA A 33 16.74 -1.56 10.38
C ALA A 33 15.83 -2.26 11.39
N ALA A 34 14.53 -2.14 11.22
CA ALA A 34 13.53 -2.82 12.05
C ALA A 34 12.60 -3.64 11.16
N THR A 35 12.35 -4.89 11.56
CA THR A 35 11.31 -5.73 10.96
C THR A 35 10.11 -5.74 11.88
N LEU A 36 8.96 -5.34 11.35
CA LEU A 36 7.70 -5.26 12.10
C LEU A 36 6.68 -6.21 11.49
N ASP A 37 5.96 -6.94 12.34
CA ASP A 37 4.87 -7.80 11.89
C ASP A 37 3.63 -6.95 11.54
N ALA A 38 3.16 -7.07 10.30
CA ALA A 38 1.95 -6.43 9.82
C ALA A 38 0.72 -7.28 10.18
N ALA A 39 0.24 -7.22 11.43
CA ALA A 39 -0.81 -8.10 11.93
C ALA A 39 -2.22 -7.73 11.43
N ARG A 40 -2.45 -6.51 10.96
CA ARG A 40 -3.75 -6.02 10.48
C ARG A 40 -3.58 -5.26 9.18
N SER A 41 -4.50 -5.47 8.26
CA SER A 41 -4.59 -4.68 7.02
C SER A 41 -5.09 -3.27 7.30
N GLY A 42 -4.82 -2.37 6.36
CA GLY A 42 -5.20 -0.98 6.43
C GLY A 42 -4.04 -0.04 6.75
N LEU A 43 -4.35 1.24 6.91
CA LEU A 43 -3.36 2.25 7.24
C LEU A 43 -2.95 2.12 8.71
N GLN A 44 -1.70 1.74 8.95
CA GLN A 44 -1.16 1.52 10.29
C GLN A 44 -0.26 2.70 10.67
N LYS A 45 -0.51 3.28 11.84
CA LYS A 45 0.27 4.37 12.42
C LYS A 45 1.38 3.82 13.31
N TYR A 46 2.62 4.14 13.00
CA TYR A 46 3.77 3.84 13.85
C TYR A 46 4.37 5.14 14.39
N VAL A 47 4.79 5.10 15.64
CA VAL A 47 5.43 6.23 16.31
C VAL A 47 6.88 5.85 16.62
N ILE A 48 7.80 6.56 16.01
CA ILE A 48 9.24 6.42 16.25
C ILE A 48 9.62 7.44 17.31
N VAL A 49 10.28 7.00 18.36
CA VAL A 49 10.73 7.85 19.47
C VAL A 49 12.19 7.59 19.75
N ALA A 50 12.99 8.66 19.81
CA ALA A 50 14.33 8.63 20.38
C ALA A 50 14.25 9.12 21.83
N ASP A 51 14.87 8.39 22.77
CA ASP A 51 14.93 8.83 24.17
C ASP A 51 15.74 10.16 24.24
N PRO A 52 15.26 11.16 25.00
CA PRO A 52 15.93 12.45 25.09
C PRO A 52 17.33 12.32 25.71
N VAL A 53 18.23 13.18 25.31
CA VAL A 53 19.58 13.27 25.86
C VAL A 53 19.77 14.58 26.65
N GLU A 54 20.71 14.58 27.59
CA GLU A 54 20.99 15.76 28.43
C GLU A 54 21.52 16.91 27.56
N GLY A 55 20.96 18.11 27.77
CA GLY A 55 21.32 19.33 27.03
C GLY A 55 20.57 19.50 25.71
N GLU A 56 19.56 18.72 25.41
CA GLU A 56 18.74 18.85 24.23
C GLU A 56 17.81 20.07 24.30
N LEU A 57 17.80 20.89 23.26
CA LEU A 57 17.03 22.13 23.23
C LEU A 57 15.52 21.92 22.94
N SER A 58 15.18 20.81 22.28
CA SER A 58 13.80 20.47 21.93
C SER A 58 13.63 18.95 21.92
N PHE A 59 12.53 18.48 22.51
CA PHE A 59 12.16 17.06 22.51
C PHE A 59 11.10 16.72 21.44
N VAL A 60 10.59 17.73 20.73
CA VAL A 60 9.52 17.54 19.72
C VAL A 60 10.03 16.78 18.52
N ASN A 61 11.27 17.03 18.10
CA ASN A 61 11.93 16.33 17.00
C ASN A 61 12.35 14.88 17.33
N ASN A 62 12.29 14.47 18.61
CA ASN A 62 12.57 13.11 19.04
C ASN A 62 11.43 12.13 18.76
N ARG A 63 10.30 12.64 18.29
CA ARG A 63 9.12 11.84 17.96
C ARG A 63 8.71 12.07 16.52
N LYS A 64 8.57 10.98 15.77
CA LYS A 64 8.06 11.01 14.40
C LYS A 64 6.97 9.97 14.21
N GLU A 65 5.86 10.40 13.62
CA GLU A 65 4.78 9.53 13.22
C GLU A 65 4.96 9.15 11.75
N ILE A 66 4.84 7.87 11.45
CA ILE A 66 4.84 7.34 10.09
C ILE A 66 3.60 6.48 9.89
N TYR A 67 3.08 6.50 8.67
CA TYR A 67 1.92 5.73 8.26
C TYR A 67 2.34 4.73 7.19
N ILE A 68 2.03 3.46 7.42
CA ILE A 68 2.34 2.35 6.51
C ILE A 68 1.01 1.70 6.13
N GLU A 69 0.71 1.67 4.85
CA GLU A 69 -0.44 0.93 4.33
C GLU A 69 -0.10 -0.55 4.26
N VAL A 70 -0.79 -1.34 5.08
CA VAL A 70 -0.72 -2.79 5.06
C VAL A 70 -1.85 -3.30 4.18
N LEU A 71 -1.52 -3.77 2.99
CA LEU A 71 -2.50 -4.36 2.10
C LEU A 71 -2.90 -5.74 2.64
N ASP A 72 -4.21 -5.99 2.80
CA ASP A 72 -4.71 -7.34 3.07
C ASP A 72 -4.67 -8.15 1.77
N ALA A 73 -3.51 -8.68 1.50
CA ALA A 73 -3.22 -9.45 0.30
C ALA A 73 -2.79 -10.87 0.65
N ARG A 74 -3.41 -11.48 1.67
CA ARG A 74 -3.28 -12.93 1.77
C ARG A 74 -3.99 -13.55 0.58
N ASN A 75 -3.20 -14.12 -0.31
CA ASN A 75 -3.74 -14.88 -1.42
C ASN A 75 -4.33 -16.19 -0.88
N ARG A 76 -5.64 -16.36 -1.04
CA ARG A 76 -6.32 -17.60 -0.65
C ARG A 76 -6.20 -18.62 -1.77
N VAL A 77 -5.71 -19.80 -1.44
CA VAL A 77 -5.55 -20.94 -2.36
C VAL A 77 -6.48 -22.07 -1.94
N LEU A 78 -7.29 -22.56 -2.87
CA LEU A 78 -8.16 -23.71 -2.66
C LEU A 78 -7.56 -24.93 -3.34
N ILE A 79 -7.48 -26.06 -2.64
CA ILE A 79 -7.11 -27.34 -3.21
C ILE A 79 -8.36 -28.23 -3.24
N LEU A 80 -8.83 -28.55 -4.44
CA LEU A 80 -9.91 -29.51 -4.65
C LEU A 80 -9.34 -30.81 -5.20
N SER A 81 -9.68 -31.91 -4.60
CA SER A 81 -9.18 -33.26 -5.00
C SER A 81 -10.32 -34.22 -5.32
N ALA A 82 -10.06 -35.17 -6.24
CA ALA A 82 -10.98 -36.27 -6.52
C ALA A 82 -11.06 -37.30 -5.38
N ALA A 83 -10.01 -37.39 -4.57
CA ALA A 83 -9.92 -38.30 -3.42
C ALA A 83 -8.75 -37.84 -2.51
N PRO A 84 -8.67 -38.33 -1.26
CA PRO A 84 -7.51 -38.12 -0.39
C PRO A 84 -6.21 -38.57 -1.06
N HIS A 85 -5.19 -37.68 -1.06
CA HIS A 85 -3.91 -37.99 -1.70
C HIS A 85 -2.75 -37.27 -0.97
N PRO A 86 -1.54 -37.91 -0.86
CA PRO A 86 -0.39 -37.29 -0.18
C PRO A 86 0.09 -35.97 -0.82
N ASP A 87 -0.11 -35.81 -2.14
CA ASP A 87 0.25 -34.56 -2.84
C ASP A 87 -0.49 -33.34 -2.28
N VAL A 88 -1.77 -33.51 -1.89
CA VAL A 88 -2.58 -32.44 -1.30
C VAL A 88 -1.93 -31.94 -0.02
N SER A 89 -1.52 -32.85 0.86
CA SER A 89 -0.84 -32.49 2.11
C SER A 89 0.52 -31.83 1.88
N ALA A 90 1.28 -32.33 0.90
CA ALA A 90 2.58 -31.76 0.54
C ALA A 90 2.45 -30.33 0.02
N LEU A 91 1.46 -30.07 -0.85
CA LEU A 91 1.16 -28.73 -1.37
C LEU A 91 0.67 -27.80 -0.27
N LYS A 92 -0.30 -28.24 0.55
CA LYS A 92 -0.83 -27.46 1.66
C LYS A 92 0.29 -26.98 2.59
N GLN A 93 1.21 -27.88 2.96
CA GLN A 93 2.32 -27.53 3.83
C GLN A 93 3.34 -26.61 3.16
N ALA A 94 3.60 -26.77 1.85
CA ALA A 94 4.51 -25.91 1.11
C ALA A 94 3.94 -24.50 0.95
N ILE A 95 2.66 -24.36 0.57
CA ILE A 95 1.98 -23.08 0.41
C ILE A 95 1.85 -22.39 1.76
N GLY A 96 1.41 -23.11 2.80
CA GLY A 96 1.26 -22.57 4.16
C GLY A 96 2.57 -22.20 4.85
N SER A 97 3.74 -22.57 4.29
CA SER A 97 5.04 -22.09 4.77
C SER A 97 5.29 -20.61 4.46
N ASN A 98 4.51 -20.02 3.57
CA ASN A 98 4.56 -18.60 3.23
C ASN A 98 3.37 -17.88 3.85
N LEU A 99 3.64 -16.95 4.78
CA LEU A 99 2.63 -16.20 5.54
C LEU A 99 1.68 -15.36 4.68
N ASN A 100 2.03 -15.12 3.41
CA ASN A 100 1.19 -14.38 2.47
C ASN A 100 0.09 -15.24 1.84
N TYR A 101 0.03 -16.55 2.16
CA TYR A 101 -0.98 -17.45 1.64
C TYR A 101 -1.80 -18.08 2.76
N GLU A 102 -3.08 -18.20 2.50
CA GLU A 102 -4.02 -19.05 3.24
C GLU A 102 -4.45 -20.18 2.34
N VAL A 103 -4.35 -21.43 2.80
CA VAL A 103 -4.64 -22.59 1.97
C VAL A 103 -5.66 -23.51 2.67
N GLU A 104 -6.72 -23.80 1.93
CA GLU A 104 -7.76 -24.73 2.33
C GLU A 104 -7.82 -25.90 1.35
N ASP A 105 -8.13 -27.10 1.84
CA ASP A 105 -8.25 -28.31 1.01
C ASP A 105 -9.54 -29.06 1.31
N PHE A 106 -10.18 -29.53 0.24
CA PHE A 106 -11.40 -30.31 0.29
C PHE A 106 -11.39 -31.41 -0.77
N ILE A 107 -12.13 -32.50 -0.52
CA ILE A 107 -12.59 -33.36 -1.61
C ILE A 107 -13.70 -32.58 -2.32
N LEU A 108 -13.77 -32.66 -3.65
CA LEU A 108 -14.71 -31.84 -4.42
C LEU A 108 -16.17 -31.96 -3.94
N THR A 109 -16.60 -33.16 -3.58
CA THR A 109 -17.95 -33.46 -3.07
C THR A 109 -18.27 -32.77 -1.73
N ASP A 110 -17.26 -32.48 -0.94
CA ASP A 110 -17.39 -31.91 0.41
C ASP A 110 -17.25 -30.38 0.40
N PHE A 111 -16.97 -29.78 -0.76
CA PHE A 111 -16.83 -28.34 -0.89
C PHE A 111 -18.18 -27.67 -1.17
N ASP A 112 -18.67 -26.90 -0.22
CA ASP A 112 -19.91 -26.11 -0.30
C ASP A 112 -19.64 -24.58 -0.34
N GLY A 113 -18.36 -24.18 -0.38
CA GLY A 113 -17.94 -22.78 -0.34
C GLY A 113 -18.06 -22.04 -1.68
N ASN A 114 -17.76 -20.72 -1.65
CA ASN A 114 -17.70 -19.91 -2.87
C ASN A 114 -16.27 -19.87 -3.42
N PRO A 115 -15.97 -20.44 -4.60
CA PRO A 115 -14.63 -20.41 -5.20
C PRO A 115 -14.17 -19.00 -5.62
N GLU A 116 -15.06 -18.01 -5.76
CA GLU A 116 -14.69 -16.63 -6.05
C GLU A 116 -13.87 -15.97 -4.92
N ALA A 117 -13.94 -16.54 -3.70
CA ALA A 117 -13.16 -16.07 -2.55
C ALA A 117 -11.67 -16.43 -2.64
N TYR A 118 -11.27 -17.24 -3.63
CA TYR A 118 -9.89 -17.72 -3.77
C TYR A 118 -9.19 -17.10 -4.98
N ASN A 119 -7.88 -16.86 -4.82
CA ASN A 119 -7.04 -16.29 -5.88
C ASN A 119 -6.52 -17.34 -6.87
N LEU A 120 -6.50 -18.61 -6.44
CA LEU A 120 -6.08 -19.77 -7.23
C LEU A 120 -6.82 -21.00 -6.75
N VAL A 121 -7.22 -21.86 -7.68
CA VAL A 121 -7.77 -23.19 -7.38
C VAL A 121 -6.82 -24.26 -7.94
N ILE A 122 -6.43 -25.22 -7.10
CA ILE A 122 -5.65 -26.39 -7.49
C ILE A 122 -6.62 -27.58 -7.64
N MET A 123 -6.65 -28.16 -8.83
CA MET A 123 -7.51 -29.29 -9.18
C MET A 123 -6.67 -30.56 -9.22
N HIS A 124 -6.65 -31.31 -8.10
CA HIS A 124 -5.86 -32.53 -7.98
C HIS A 124 -6.65 -33.73 -8.50
N GLN A 125 -6.19 -34.30 -9.61
CA GLN A 125 -6.82 -35.38 -10.35
C GLN A 125 -8.28 -35.08 -10.77
N LEU A 126 -8.62 -33.84 -10.93
CA LEU A 126 -9.89 -33.33 -11.44
C LEU A 126 -9.67 -32.64 -12.80
N PRO A 127 -10.63 -32.75 -13.76
CA PRO A 127 -11.82 -33.60 -13.71
C PRO A 127 -11.45 -35.07 -13.65
N SER A 128 -12.25 -35.86 -12.95
CA SER A 128 -12.08 -37.32 -12.88
C SER A 128 -13.23 -38.06 -13.57
N VAL A 129 -13.09 -39.36 -13.68
CA VAL A 129 -14.15 -40.21 -14.28
C VAL A 129 -15.40 -40.17 -13.40
N ASP A 130 -15.22 -40.23 -12.07
CA ASP A 130 -16.31 -40.27 -11.10
C ASP A 130 -16.85 -38.84 -10.83
N GLU A 131 -15.96 -37.83 -10.79
CA GLU A 131 -16.28 -36.43 -10.50
C GLU A 131 -15.88 -35.52 -11.66
N PRO A 132 -16.80 -35.23 -12.58
CA PRO A 132 -16.52 -34.42 -13.79
C PRO A 132 -16.12 -32.97 -13.50
N ALA A 133 -16.50 -32.43 -12.34
CA ALA A 133 -16.22 -31.05 -11.90
C ALA A 133 -16.69 -29.91 -12.86
N GLU A 134 -17.58 -30.23 -13.83
CA GLU A 134 -17.99 -29.27 -14.87
C GLU A 134 -18.58 -27.97 -14.32
N PRO A 135 -19.50 -27.97 -13.33
CA PRO A 135 -20.05 -26.73 -12.79
C PRO A 135 -18.97 -25.83 -12.16
N MET A 136 -18.05 -26.44 -11.43
CA MET A 136 -16.91 -25.75 -10.82
C MET A 136 -15.99 -25.14 -11.88
N LEU A 137 -15.58 -25.92 -12.86
CA LEU A 137 -14.67 -25.49 -13.93
C LEU A 137 -15.27 -24.37 -14.78
N ARG A 138 -16.58 -24.40 -15.09
CA ARG A 138 -17.27 -23.30 -15.76
C ARG A 138 -17.22 -22.01 -14.96
N LEU A 139 -17.52 -22.10 -13.65
CA LEU A 139 -17.49 -20.92 -12.78
C LEU A 139 -16.08 -20.32 -12.70
N LEU A 140 -15.05 -21.16 -12.59
CA LEU A 140 -13.65 -20.71 -12.56
C LEU A 140 -13.26 -20.01 -13.86
N GLU A 141 -13.69 -20.52 -15.02
CA GLU A 141 -13.46 -19.91 -16.33
C GLU A 141 -14.22 -18.59 -16.49
N GLU A 142 -15.52 -18.56 -16.18
CA GLU A 142 -16.35 -17.34 -16.25
C GLU A 142 -15.83 -16.21 -15.36
N LYS A 143 -15.28 -16.54 -14.20
CA LYS A 143 -14.74 -15.58 -13.24
C LYS A 143 -13.25 -15.31 -13.42
N GLY A 144 -12.60 -15.93 -14.40
CA GLY A 144 -11.17 -15.76 -14.66
C GLY A 144 -10.31 -16.18 -13.48
N ILE A 145 -10.74 -17.21 -12.72
CA ILE A 145 -9.97 -17.70 -11.58
C ILE A 145 -8.86 -18.63 -12.10
N PRO A 146 -7.59 -18.34 -11.78
CA PRO A 146 -6.47 -19.18 -12.19
C PRO A 146 -6.61 -20.62 -11.66
N VAL A 147 -6.18 -21.59 -12.45
CA VAL A 147 -6.28 -23.01 -12.10
C VAL A 147 -4.94 -23.72 -12.29
N LEU A 148 -4.54 -24.52 -11.31
CA LEU A 148 -3.44 -25.47 -11.42
C LEU A 148 -4.02 -26.90 -11.47
N PHE A 149 -3.89 -27.57 -12.61
CA PHE A 149 -4.25 -28.97 -12.74
C PHE A 149 -3.08 -29.89 -12.36
N ILE A 150 -3.36 -30.91 -11.58
CA ILE A 150 -2.42 -32.00 -11.29
C ILE A 150 -3.05 -33.30 -11.77
N LEU A 151 -2.47 -33.84 -12.81
CA LEU A 151 -2.96 -35.06 -13.43
C LEU A 151 -2.44 -36.32 -12.72
N GLY A 152 -3.23 -37.36 -12.72
CA GLY A 152 -2.88 -38.63 -12.09
C GLY A 152 -3.82 -39.75 -12.50
N GLY A 153 -3.82 -40.83 -11.74
CA GLY A 153 -4.52 -42.07 -12.08
C GLY A 153 -6.04 -41.97 -12.18
N ARG A 154 -6.65 -40.96 -11.53
CA ARG A 154 -8.10 -40.76 -11.60
C ARG A 154 -8.53 -39.73 -12.64
N SER A 155 -7.59 -39.00 -13.26
CA SER A 155 -7.90 -37.92 -14.20
C SER A 155 -8.61 -38.42 -15.46
N ASP A 156 -9.71 -37.75 -15.82
CA ASP A 156 -10.36 -37.95 -17.13
C ASP A 156 -9.71 -36.98 -18.15
N LEU A 157 -8.81 -37.50 -18.97
CA LEU A 157 -8.04 -36.71 -19.93
C LEU A 157 -8.91 -36.11 -21.04
N VAL A 158 -10.01 -36.76 -21.41
CA VAL A 158 -10.94 -36.26 -22.43
C VAL A 158 -11.65 -35.02 -21.94
N ARG A 159 -12.11 -35.03 -20.67
CA ARG A 159 -12.72 -33.85 -20.04
C ARG A 159 -11.68 -32.77 -19.74
N PHE A 160 -10.50 -33.16 -19.26
CA PHE A 160 -9.39 -32.22 -19.02
C PHE A 160 -9.05 -31.39 -20.26
N ASN A 161 -8.94 -32.04 -21.44
CA ASN A 161 -8.60 -31.36 -22.69
C ASN A 161 -9.59 -30.26 -23.10
N ARG A 162 -10.80 -30.22 -22.52
CA ARG A 162 -11.80 -29.19 -22.81
C ARG A 162 -11.52 -27.89 -22.04
N TRP A 163 -10.80 -27.97 -20.92
CA TRP A 163 -10.63 -26.88 -19.96
C TRP A 163 -9.24 -26.25 -19.94
N THR A 164 -8.28 -26.86 -20.60
CA THR A 164 -6.92 -26.28 -20.68
C THR A 164 -6.68 -25.65 -22.05
N SER A 165 -6.38 -24.39 -22.04
CA SER A 165 -5.80 -23.73 -23.20
C SER A 165 -4.29 -23.87 -23.16
N GLY A 166 -3.73 -24.78 -23.94
CA GLY A 166 -2.29 -24.94 -24.08
C GLY A 166 -1.74 -26.36 -24.01
N LEU A 167 -2.49 -27.35 -23.49
CA LEU A 167 -2.09 -28.74 -23.52
C LEU A 167 -3.24 -29.63 -23.95
N ASN A 168 -3.03 -30.44 -24.98
CA ASN A 168 -3.90 -31.54 -25.34
C ASN A 168 -3.14 -32.84 -25.10
N LEU A 169 -3.72 -33.73 -24.29
CA LEU A 169 -3.13 -35.02 -23.91
C LEU A 169 -4.02 -36.19 -24.37
N VAL A 170 -3.50 -36.97 -25.29
CA VAL A 170 -4.21 -38.17 -25.81
C VAL A 170 -3.54 -39.40 -25.25
N ALA A 171 -4.24 -40.09 -24.34
CA ALA A 171 -3.72 -41.32 -23.76
C ALA A 171 -3.56 -42.42 -24.82
N ARG A 172 -2.41 -43.09 -24.84
CA ARG A 172 -2.15 -44.25 -25.72
C ARG A 172 -2.40 -45.57 -25.03
N GLN A 173 -2.32 -45.60 -23.70
CA GLN A 173 -2.48 -46.81 -22.88
C GLN A 173 -3.19 -46.44 -21.57
N THR A 174 -3.75 -47.46 -20.93
CA THR A 174 -4.28 -47.33 -19.55
C THR A 174 -3.14 -47.45 -18.55
N GLY A 175 -3.24 -46.73 -17.42
CA GLY A 175 -2.24 -46.69 -16.34
C GLY A 175 -1.36 -45.49 -16.36
N LEU A 176 -0.30 -45.53 -15.58
CA LEU A 176 0.67 -44.44 -15.40
C LEU A 176 2.08 -44.99 -15.70
N GLU A 177 2.95 -44.11 -16.21
CA GLU A 177 4.38 -44.39 -16.42
C GLU A 177 5.25 -43.53 -15.53
N GLU A 178 6.42 -44.05 -15.12
CA GLU A 178 7.40 -43.28 -14.36
C GLU A 178 8.14 -42.31 -15.26
N VAL A 179 8.12 -41.03 -14.90
CA VAL A 179 8.78 -39.94 -15.61
C VAL A 179 9.69 -39.15 -14.68
N LEU A 180 10.90 -38.87 -15.11
CA LEU A 180 11.86 -38.03 -14.40
C LEU A 180 11.78 -36.59 -14.92
N PRO A 181 11.90 -35.56 -14.05
CA PRO A 181 11.88 -34.19 -14.47
C PRO A 181 13.19 -33.75 -15.14
N VAL A 182 13.08 -32.93 -16.18
CA VAL A 182 14.22 -32.27 -16.83
C VAL A 182 13.90 -30.77 -16.90
N PHE A 183 14.72 -29.95 -16.26
CA PHE A 183 14.52 -28.50 -16.23
C PHE A 183 14.81 -27.85 -17.58
N ASP A 184 13.88 -27.03 -18.07
CA ASP A 184 14.09 -26.26 -19.28
C ASP A 184 14.94 -25.01 -19.00
N ARG A 185 16.13 -24.96 -19.60
CA ARG A 185 17.06 -23.82 -19.45
C ARG A 185 16.53 -22.52 -20.06
N SER A 186 15.54 -22.58 -20.94
CA SER A 186 14.90 -21.41 -21.56
C SER A 186 13.75 -20.84 -20.71
N PHE A 187 13.38 -21.52 -19.61
CA PHE A 187 12.29 -21.09 -18.75
C PHE A 187 12.56 -19.75 -18.10
N SER A 188 11.67 -18.78 -18.32
CA SER A 188 11.82 -17.39 -17.89
C SER A 188 10.59 -16.79 -17.19
N ALA A 189 9.55 -17.61 -16.89
CA ALA A 189 8.32 -17.08 -16.27
C ALA A 189 8.54 -16.55 -14.85
N PHE A 190 9.46 -17.18 -14.11
CA PHE A 190 9.95 -16.73 -12.81
C PHE A 190 11.33 -17.32 -12.54
N SER A 191 12.08 -16.68 -11.63
CA SER A 191 13.40 -17.16 -11.22
C SER A 191 13.30 -18.08 -10.01
N ILE A 192 14.12 -19.13 -9.99
CA ILE A 192 14.38 -20.02 -8.85
C ILE A 192 15.87 -19.96 -8.51
N SER A 193 16.20 -20.22 -7.25
CA SER A 193 17.60 -20.24 -6.81
C SER A 193 18.41 -21.33 -7.52
N ASP A 194 19.72 -21.14 -7.63
CA ASP A 194 20.61 -22.15 -8.25
C ASP A 194 20.62 -23.44 -7.43
N GLU A 195 20.43 -23.36 -6.11
CA GLU A 195 20.27 -24.51 -5.23
C GLU A 195 19.04 -25.33 -5.61
N THR A 196 17.89 -24.68 -5.77
CA THR A 196 16.63 -25.31 -6.19
C THR A 196 16.76 -25.87 -7.60
N ARG A 197 17.44 -25.17 -8.52
CA ARG A 197 17.67 -25.67 -9.89
C ARG A 197 18.51 -26.94 -9.90
N THR A 198 19.56 -27.00 -9.08
CA THR A 198 20.39 -28.20 -8.93
C THR A 198 19.61 -29.34 -8.31
N TRP A 199 18.77 -29.06 -7.30
CA TRP A 199 17.92 -30.04 -6.66
C TRP A 199 16.89 -30.66 -7.64
N LEU A 200 16.34 -29.88 -8.59
CA LEU A 200 15.40 -30.36 -9.61
C LEU A 200 15.98 -31.45 -10.52
N SER A 201 17.29 -31.48 -10.73
CA SER A 201 17.93 -32.47 -11.58
C SER A 201 18.04 -33.87 -10.96
N ASP A 202 17.88 -33.99 -9.64
CA ASP A 202 18.08 -35.23 -8.88
C ASP A 202 16.75 -35.85 -8.36
N LEU A 203 15.60 -35.30 -8.76
CA LEU A 203 14.31 -35.64 -8.21
C LEU A 203 13.87 -37.07 -8.55
N PRO A 204 13.16 -37.76 -7.65
CA PRO A 204 12.54 -39.05 -7.93
C PRO A 204 11.42 -38.92 -8.97
N PRO A 205 11.06 -40.04 -9.68
CA PRO A 205 10.06 -39.98 -10.72
C PRO A 205 8.66 -39.71 -10.19
N LEU A 206 7.89 -38.99 -11.02
CA LEU A 206 6.43 -38.87 -10.91
C LEU A 206 5.77 -39.97 -11.73
N LEU A 207 4.49 -40.19 -11.47
CA LEU A 207 3.63 -41.07 -12.25
C LEU A 207 2.77 -40.20 -13.18
N ALA A 208 2.99 -40.32 -14.49
CA ALA A 208 2.32 -39.54 -15.53
C ALA A 208 1.49 -40.40 -16.46
N PRO A 209 0.38 -39.90 -17.01
CA PRO A 209 -0.39 -40.63 -18.04
C PRO A 209 0.46 -40.86 -19.30
N PRO A 210 0.59 -42.11 -19.80
CA PRO A 210 1.30 -42.37 -21.05
C PRO A 210 0.50 -41.88 -22.25
N GLY A 211 1.12 -41.15 -23.16
CA GLY A 211 0.37 -40.62 -24.32
C GLY A 211 1.12 -39.62 -25.18
N GLU A 212 0.38 -39.00 -26.09
CA GLU A 212 0.85 -37.86 -26.88
C GLU A 212 0.49 -36.54 -26.17
N TYR A 213 1.51 -35.72 -25.99
CA TYR A 213 1.40 -34.42 -25.38
C TYR A 213 1.60 -33.32 -26.45
N GLN A 214 0.55 -32.60 -26.77
CA GLN A 214 0.59 -31.53 -27.75
C GLN A 214 0.46 -30.20 -27.02
N ALA A 215 1.60 -29.53 -26.81
CA ALA A 215 1.65 -28.21 -26.22
C ALA A 215 1.47 -27.14 -27.30
N ALA A 216 0.70 -26.10 -26.98
CA ALA A 216 0.56 -24.92 -27.85
C ALA A 216 1.85 -24.08 -27.83
N ASN A 217 2.02 -23.21 -28.84
CA ASN A 217 3.23 -22.40 -28.98
C ASN A 217 3.37 -21.31 -27.90
N ASN A 218 2.30 -20.93 -27.23
CA ASN A 218 2.26 -19.85 -26.21
C ASN A 218 2.40 -20.34 -24.78
N VAL A 219 2.78 -21.60 -24.55
CA VAL A 219 2.99 -22.15 -23.22
C VAL A 219 4.44 -21.95 -22.76
N ARG A 220 4.63 -21.87 -21.45
CA ARG A 220 5.94 -21.80 -20.80
C ARG A 220 6.18 -23.10 -20.05
N ILE A 221 7.10 -23.92 -20.54
CA ILE A 221 7.39 -25.21 -19.95
C ILE A 221 8.53 -25.02 -18.94
N MET A 222 8.30 -25.43 -17.69
CA MET A 222 9.32 -25.42 -16.63
C MET A 222 10.10 -26.73 -16.60
N LEU A 223 9.37 -27.86 -16.70
CA LEU A 223 9.96 -29.19 -16.67
C LEU A 223 9.43 -30.01 -17.82
N PHE A 224 10.33 -30.74 -18.49
CA PHE A 224 10.02 -31.78 -19.44
C PHE A 224 10.08 -33.17 -18.79
N GLN A 225 9.51 -34.18 -19.47
CA GLN A 225 9.55 -35.57 -19.05
C GLN A 225 10.75 -36.29 -19.66
N ARG A 226 11.46 -37.07 -18.84
CA ARG A 226 12.45 -38.06 -19.28
C ARG A 226 11.92 -39.45 -18.91
N ILE A 227 11.82 -40.33 -19.90
CA ILE A 227 11.32 -41.69 -19.75
C ILE A 227 12.50 -42.66 -19.90
N GLY A 228 12.88 -43.32 -18.81
CA GLY A 228 14.12 -44.07 -18.76
C GLY A 228 15.34 -43.18 -19.04
N MET A 229 16.03 -43.41 -20.16
CA MET A 229 17.19 -42.60 -20.58
C MET A 229 16.86 -41.61 -21.69
N VAL A 230 15.61 -41.52 -22.14
CA VAL A 230 15.20 -40.64 -23.25
C VAL A 230 14.55 -39.35 -22.73
N GLU A 231 15.17 -38.23 -23.02
CA GLU A 231 14.54 -36.93 -22.84
C GLU A 231 13.49 -36.72 -23.94
N THR A 232 12.32 -36.27 -23.55
CA THR A 232 11.19 -36.04 -24.45
C THR A 232 10.82 -34.56 -24.51
N SER A 233 10.04 -34.17 -25.52
CA SER A 233 9.42 -32.86 -25.59
C SER A 233 8.08 -32.77 -24.83
N ARG A 234 7.72 -33.79 -24.05
CA ARG A 234 6.47 -33.80 -23.28
C ARG A 234 6.58 -32.90 -22.05
N PRO A 235 5.68 -31.94 -21.86
CA PRO A 235 5.66 -31.12 -20.64
C PRO A 235 5.37 -31.99 -19.41
N LEU A 236 6.11 -31.74 -18.31
CA LEU A 236 5.80 -32.28 -16.99
C LEU A 236 5.18 -31.18 -16.12
N ILE A 237 5.78 -29.98 -16.14
CA ILE A 237 5.20 -28.77 -15.50
C ILE A 237 5.21 -27.66 -16.54
N MET A 238 4.04 -27.07 -16.76
CA MET A 238 3.87 -25.98 -17.71
C MET A 238 2.84 -24.96 -17.27
N PHE A 239 2.91 -23.77 -17.87
CA PHE A 239 2.00 -22.64 -17.61
C PHE A 239 1.51 -22.07 -18.94
N ALA A 240 0.24 -21.67 -18.98
CA ALA A 240 -0.39 -21.00 -20.10
C ALA A 240 -1.06 -19.72 -19.63
N ASP A 241 -0.85 -18.62 -20.36
CA ASP A 241 -1.66 -17.41 -20.19
C ASP A 241 -2.95 -17.58 -21.01
N SER A 242 -4.10 -17.40 -20.37
CA SER A 242 -5.43 -17.46 -20.99
C SER A 242 -6.22 -16.20 -20.63
N PRO A 243 -7.10 -15.72 -21.51
CA PRO A 243 -8.04 -14.63 -21.17
C PRO A 243 -8.88 -14.93 -19.94
N ASP A 244 -9.16 -16.22 -19.70
CA ASP A 244 -9.99 -16.71 -18.60
C ASP A 244 -9.17 -17.06 -17.34
N GLY A 245 -8.02 -16.44 -17.17
CA GLY A 245 -7.09 -16.68 -16.06
C GLY A 245 -5.95 -17.64 -16.42
N ARG A 246 -4.82 -17.48 -15.73
CA ARG A 246 -3.64 -18.33 -15.94
C ARG A 246 -3.96 -19.78 -15.59
N LYS A 247 -3.43 -20.69 -16.38
CA LYS A 247 -3.57 -22.13 -16.17
C LYS A 247 -2.20 -22.77 -16.03
N GLY A 248 -2.05 -23.62 -15.01
CA GLY A 248 -0.86 -24.44 -14.81
C GLY A 248 -1.22 -25.91 -14.94
N VAL A 249 -0.29 -26.73 -15.38
CA VAL A 249 -0.45 -28.19 -15.44
C VAL A 249 0.79 -28.84 -14.85
N ILE A 250 0.59 -29.75 -13.90
CA ILE A 250 1.55 -30.76 -13.50
C ILE A 250 1.02 -32.07 -14.08
N ALA A 251 1.68 -32.59 -15.11
CA ALA A 251 1.23 -33.75 -15.87
C ALA A 251 1.66 -35.07 -15.21
N GLY A 252 1.47 -35.19 -13.91
CA GLY A 252 1.79 -36.37 -13.14
C GLY A 252 1.50 -36.18 -11.65
N GLU A 253 1.32 -37.28 -10.93
CA GLU A 253 1.13 -37.34 -9.48
C GLU A 253 2.38 -37.85 -8.77
N GLY A 254 2.48 -37.60 -7.46
CA GLY A 254 3.57 -38.07 -6.61
C GLY A 254 4.57 -36.98 -6.23
N ILE A 255 4.21 -35.71 -6.33
CA ILE A 255 5.06 -34.58 -5.92
C ILE A 255 5.41 -34.59 -4.42
N TRP A 256 4.63 -35.28 -3.59
CA TRP A 256 4.95 -35.51 -2.18
C TRP A 256 6.30 -36.22 -2.00
N LYS A 257 6.71 -37.07 -2.96
CA LYS A 257 8.02 -37.74 -2.95
C LYS A 257 9.15 -36.73 -3.07
N TRP A 258 8.96 -35.65 -3.85
CA TRP A 258 9.94 -34.56 -4.00
C TRP A 258 10.16 -33.82 -2.69
N ARG A 259 9.08 -33.60 -1.93
CA ARG A 259 9.16 -32.99 -0.60
C ARG A 259 9.94 -33.87 0.39
N LEU A 260 9.66 -35.17 0.40
CA LEU A 260 10.39 -36.14 1.23
C LEU A 260 11.86 -36.22 0.82
N PHE A 261 12.14 -36.25 -0.49
CA PHE A 261 13.50 -36.29 -1.02
C PHE A 261 14.30 -35.05 -0.61
N ASN A 262 13.69 -33.87 -0.65
CA ASN A 262 14.32 -32.63 -0.17
C ASN A 262 14.71 -32.77 1.30
N TYR A 263 13.80 -33.25 2.15
CA TYR A 263 14.09 -33.47 3.57
C TYR A 263 15.18 -34.53 3.80
N ALA A 264 15.16 -35.62 3.06
CA ALA A 264 16.16 -36.67 3.17
C ALA A 264 17.58 -36.13 2.88
N LYS A 265 17.69 -35.22 1.86
CA LYS A 265 18.96 -34.67 1.38
C LYS A 265 19.45 -33.48 2.22
N SER A 266 18.55 -32.54 2.55
CA SER A 266 18.91 -31.25 3.16
C SER A 266 18.42 -31.06 4.59
N LYS A 267 17.61 -31.98 5.14
CA LYS A 267 16.94 -31.92 6.45
C LYS A 267 15.97 -30.73 6.59
N ASP A 268 15.60 -30.13 5.48
CA ASP A 268 14.59 -29.08 5.38
C ASP A 268 13.71 -29.26 4.12
N HIS A 269 12.80 -28.33 3.87
CA HIS A 269 11.90 -28.36 2.72
C HIS A 269 12.06 -27.13 1.83
N ARG A 270 13.19 -26.38 1.94
CA ARG A 270 13.34 -25.06 1.31
C ARG A 270 13.20 -25.11 -0.20
N ASN A 271 13.87 -26.05 -0.87
CA ASN A 271 13.85 -26.10 -2.34
C ASN A 271 12.44 -26.49 -2.87
N PHE A 272 11.78 -27.45 -2.21
CA PHE A 272 10.40 -27.82 -2.56
C PHE A 272 9.44 -26.65 -2.32
N ASN A 273 9.53 -26.02 -1.16
CA ASN A 273 8.68 -24.87 -0.80
C ASN A 273 8.92 -23.70 -1.74
N GLU A 274 10.18 -23.39 -2.11
CA GLU A 274 10.51 -22.36 -3.09
C GLU A 274 9.84 -22.64 -4.43
N MET A 275 10.03 -23.83 -4.99
CA MET A 275 9.44 -24.23 -6.26
C MET A 275 7.91 -24.05 -6.23
N VAL A 276 7.23 -24.63 -5.24
CA VAL A 276 5.78 -24.55 -5.12
C VAL A 276 5.31 -23.10 -4.94
N ASN A 277 5.92 -22.35 -4.02
CA ASN A 277 5.51 -20.96 -3.77
C ASN A 277 5.73 -20.07 -5.00
N LYS A 278 6.79 -20.27 -5.79
CA LYS A 278 7.01 -19.53 -7.03
C LYS A 278 5.95 -19.86 -8.10
N MET A 279 5.57 -21.13 -8.22
CA MET A 279 4.47 -21.57 -9.12
C MET A 279 3.14 -20.93 -8.69
N ILE A 280 2.81 -20.99 -7.40
CA ILE A 280 1.58 -20.40 -6.84
C ILE A 280 1.58 -18.88 -7.04
N GLN A 281 2.69 -18.21 -6.73
CA GLN A 281 2.85 -16.77 -6.94
C GLN A 281 2.60 -16.38 -8.40
N PHE A 282 3.23 -17.08 -9.33
CA PHE A 282 3.07 -16.83 -10.76
C PHE A 282 1.61 -17.01 -11.21
N LEU A 283 0.95 -18.10 -10.79
CA LEU A 283 -0.44 -18.37 -11.17
C LEU A 283 -1.42 -17.39 -10.50
N SER A 284 -1.22 -17.06 -9.22
CA SER A 284 -2.11 -16.18 -8.45
C SER A 284 -2.04 -14.71 -8.86
N LEU A 285 -1.04 -14.32 -9.66
CA LEU A 285 -0.96 -12.97 -10.21
C LEU A 285 -2.15 -12.76 -11.15
N ARG A 286 -3.29 -12.41 -10.57
CA ARG A 286 -4.36 -11.76 -11.32
C ARG A 286 -3.82 -10.37 -11.68
N GLU A 287 -3.71 -10.05 -12.94
CA GLU A 287 -3.96 -8.67 -13.36
C GLU A 287 -5.40 -8.40 -12.94
N GLN A 288 -5.58 -7.80 -11.78
CA GLN A 288 -6.89 -7.26 -11.42
C GLN A 288 -7.15 -6.16 -12.43
N LYS A 289 -7.80 -6.52 -13.52
CA LYS A 289 -8.41 -5.58 -14.48
C LYS A 289 -9.58 -4.92 -13.76
N LYS A 290 -9.26 -4.09 -12.73
CA LYS A 290 -10.28 -3.21 -12.15
C LYS A 290 -10.62 -2.18 -13.20
N ASN A 291 -11.87 -2.16 -13.61
CA ASN A 291 -12.38 -1.17 -14.57
C ASN A 291 -12.43 0.25 -14.00
N PHE A 292 -12.17 0.42 -12.70
CA PHE A 292 -12.07 1.70 -12.03
C PHE A 292 -10.94 1.67 -10.98
N ARG A 293 -9.99 2.61 -11.10
CA ARG A 293 -8.84 2.73 -10.22
C ARG A 293 -8.68 4.17 -9.77
N VAL A 294 -8.25 4.35 -8.52
CA VAL A 294 -7.91 5.66 -7.96
C VAL A 294 -6.49 5.60 -7.42
N TYR A 295 -5.67 6.55 -7.81
CA TYR A 295 -4.27 6.69 -7.40
C TYR A 295 -4.11 7.94 -6.55
N HIS A 296 -3.34 7.86 -5.49
CA HIS A 296 -3.02 8.98 -4.61
C HIS A 296 -1.76 8.70 -3.80
N THR A 297 -1.22 9.72 -3.17
CA THR A 297 -0.15 9.57 -2.16
C THR A 297 -0.76 9.08 -0.85
N ALA A 298 -0.17 8.07 -0.22
CA ALA A 298 -0.69 7.51 1.03
C ALA A 298 -0.64 8.47 2.23
N ASN A 299 0.32 9.42 2.22
CA ASN A 299 0.47 10.42 3.27
C ASN A 299 0.72 11.81 2.66
N PHE A 300 -0.17 12.76 2.94
CA PHE A 300 -0.03 14.16 2.55
C PHE A 300 0.51 14.98 3.73
N ALA A 301 1.24 16.04 3.44
CA ALA A 301 1.57 17.03 4.43
C ALA A 301 0.43 18.07 4.52
N GLU A 302 0.11 18.60 5.71
CA GLU A 302 -1.02 19.54 5.92
C GLU A 302 -0.97 20.82 5.06
N ASN A 303 0.23 21.22 4.61
CA ASN A 303 0.41 22.37 3.72
C ASN A 303 0.26 22.02 2.24
N LYS A 304 0.12 20.73 1.88
CA LYS A 304 -0.06 20.25 0.52
C LYS A 304 -1.52 19.92 0.24
N THR A 305 -1.92 20.12 -1.01
CA THR A 305 -3.24 19.70 -1.49
C THR A 305 -3.27 18.19 -1.68
N ALA A 306 -4.38 17.56 -1.31
CA ALA A 306 -4.63 16.14 -1.57
C ALA A 306 -5.14 15.98 -3.01
N VAL A 307 -4.26 15.46 -3.86
CA VAL A 307 -4.56 15.23 -5.28
C VAL A 307 -4.77 13.74 -5.51
N PHE A 308 -5.86 13.41 -6.22
CA PHE A 308 -6.24 12.06 -6.61
C PHE A 308 -6.33 11.99 -8.13
N GLU A 309 -5.86 10.88 -8.68
CA GLU A 309 -6.01 10.56 -10.10
C GLU A 309 -6.89 9.33 -10.24
N ALA A 310 -7.76 9.29 -11.23
CA ALA A 310 -8.61 8.13 -11.46
C ALA A 310 -8.63 7.73 -12.93
N GLU A 311 -8.75 6.42 -13.16
CA GLU A 311 -8.86 5.80 -14.47
C GLU A 311 -10.10 4.93 -14.52
N VAL A 312 -10.91 5.10 -15.57
CA VAL A 312 -12.11 4.30 -15.82
C VAL A 312 -11.92 3.56 -17.14
N TYR A 313 -12.23 2.26 -17.14
CA TYR A 313 -12.12 1.37 -18.28
C TYR A 313 -13.49 0.76 -18.62
N ASN A 314 -13.80 0.65 -19.92
CA ASN A 314 -14.99 -0.07 -20.38
C ASN A 314 -14.80 -1.61 -20.30
N ASP A 315 -15.84 -2.36 -20.68
CA ASP A 315 -15.79 -3.83 -20.69
C ASP A 315 -14.74 -4.41 -21.66
N SER A 316 -14.31 -3.63 -22.66
CA SER A 316 -13.22 -3.97 -23.60
C SER A 316 -11.84 -3.57 -23.06
N TYR A 317 -11.78 -3.04 -21.82
CA TYR A 317 -10.57 -2.55 -21.16
C TYR A 317 -9.89 -1.37 -21.90
N GLU A 318 -10.68 -0.55 -22.54
CA GLU A 318 -10.24 0.71 -23.12
C GLU A 318 -10.51 1.84 -22.13
N LEU A 319 -9.56 2.76 -22.02
CA LEU A 319 -9.67 3.92 -21.12
C LEU A 319 -10.77 4.86 -21.63
N ILE A 320 -11.72 5.19 -20.76
CA ILE A 320 -12.85 6.08 -21.09
C ILE A 320 -12.92 7.25 -20.12
N THR A 321 -13.37 8.41 -20.63
CA THR A 321 -13.53 9.65 -19.85
C THR A 321 -14.94 10.24 -19.95
N ASN A 322 -15.91 9.46 -20.47
CA ASN A 322 -17.30 9.90 -20.59
C ASN A 322 -18.08 9.89 -19.28
N PRO A 323 -17.92 8.86 -18.39
CA PRO A 323 -18.65 8.82 -17.12
C PRO A 323 -18.27 9.97 -16.19
N GLU A 324 -19.16 10.36 -15.31
CA GLU A 324 -18.86 11.23 -14.17
C GLU A 324 -18.27 10.40 -13.02
N VAL A 325 -17.24 10.94 -12.35
CA VAL A 325 -16.57 10.26 -11.24
C VAL A 325 -16.74 11.12 -9.99
N GLU A 326 -17.40 10.57 -8.99
CA GLU A 326 -17.63 11.20 -7.69
C GLU A 326 -16.79 10.53 -6.61
N MET A 327 -16.40 11.30 -5.59
CA MET A 327 -15.70 10.80 -4.41
C MET A 327 -16.26 11.39 -3.13
N ILE A 328 -16.46 10.56 -2.12
CA ILE A 328 -16.76 11.00 -0.75
C ILE A 328 -15.58 10.65 0.11
N ILE A 329 -14.96 11.66 0.72
CA ILE A 329 -13.89 11.53 1.71
C ILE A 329 -14.53 11.66 3.11
N ARG A 330 -14.10 10.85 4.07
CA ARG A 330 -14.57 10.89 5.47
C ARG A 330 -13.37 10.94 6.40
N ASN A 331 -13.50 11.74 7.47
CA ASN A 331 -12.52 11.74 8.56
C ASN A 331 -12.90 10.71 9.65
N GLU A 332 -12.11 10.66 10.72
CA GLU A 332 -12.36 9.77 11.88
C GLU A 332 -13.66 10.08 12.64
N ASP A 333 -14.16 11.31 12.54
CA ASP A 333 -15.44 11.77 13.13
C ASP A 333 -16.63 11.55 12.20
N ASP A 334 -16.47 10.80 11.10
CA ASP A 334 -17.47 10.52 10.05
C ASP A 334 -18.01 11.78 9.32
N VAL A 335 -17.25 12.90 9.38
CA VAL A 335 -17.58 14.10 8.60
C VAL A 335 -17.27 13.81 7.13
N GLN A 336 -18.26 14.06 6.25
CA GLN A 336 -18.18 13.73 4.83
C GLN A 336 -17.87 14.97 3.99
N PHE A 337 -16.95 14.79 3.05
CA PHE A 337 -16.53 15.79 2.07
C PHE A 337 -16.80 15.24 0.67
N PRO A 338 -17.86 15.68 -0.02
CA PRO A 338 -18.16 15.24 -1.38
C PRO A 338 -17.35 16.03 -2.41
N PHE A 339 -16.86 15.33 -3.43
CA PHE A 339 -16.08 15.87 -4.54
C PHE A 339 -16.48 15.23 -5.86
N THR A 340 -16.20 15.94 -6.95
CA THR A 340 -16.33 15.42 -8.32
C THR A 340 -14.99 15.60 -9.03
N PHE A 341 -14.55 14.58 -9.75
CA PHE A 341 -13.31 14.63 -10.51
C PHE A 341 -13.46 15.47 -11.80
N ASN A 342 -12.39 16.19 -12.13
CA ASN A 342 -12.28 16.88 -13.42
C ASN A 342 -11.62 15.98 -14.46
N ARG A 343 -12.07 16.06 -15.71
CA ARG A 343 -11.45 15.34 -16.82
C ARG A 343 -10.13 16.01 -17.19
N SER A 344 -9.08 15.22 -17.31
CA SER A 344 -7.74 15.67 -17.72
C SER A 344 -7.14 14.69 -18.72
N GLY A 345 -7.21 15.01 -20.01
CA GLY A 345 -6.76 14.09 -21.07
C GLY A 345 -7.54 12.77 -21.05
N ASN A 346 -6.85 11.67 -20.87
CA ASN A 346 -7.42 10.33 -20.81
C ASN A 346 -7.66 9.82 -19.36
N ALA A 347 -7.55 10.69 -18.37
CA ALA A 347 -7.75 10.36 -16.96
C ALA A 347 -8.61 11.40 -16.26
N TYR A 348 -8.90 11.17 -14.99
CA TYR A 348 -9.61 12.11 -14.13
C TYR A 348 -8.65 12.60 -13.05
N VAL A 349 -8.75 13.87 -12.70
CA VAL A 349 -7.95 14.49 -11.63
C VAL A 349 -8.89 15.22 -10.68
N LEU A 350 -8.69 15.00 -9.40
CA LEU A 350 -9.36 15.71 -8.31
C LEU A 350 -8.31 16.40 -7.43
N ASP A 351 -8.38 17.71 -7.33
CA ASP A 351 -7.73 18.48 -6.27
C ASP A 351 -8.75 18.68 -5.15
N ALA A 352 -8.64 17.90 -4.10
CA ALA A 352 -9.55 17.95 -2.95
C ALA A 352 -9.18 19.02 -1.93
N GLY A 353 -8.12 19.82 -2.18
CA GLY A 353 -7.68 20.87 -1.29
C GLY A 353 -6.83 20.35 -0.13
N LYS A 354 -6.79 21.13 0.96
CA LYS A 354 -6.00 20.82 2.15
C LYS A 354 -6.89 20.26 3.24
N PHE A 355 -6.39 19.26 3.94
CA PHE A 355 -7.08 18.62 5.06
C PHE A 355 -6.29 18.82 6.36
N PRO A 356 -6.96 18.93 7.52
CA PRO A 356 -6.32 18.87 8.82
C PRO A 356 -5.55 17.55 9.03
N PRO A 357 -4.54 17.52 9.92
CA PRO A 357 -3.87 16.30 10.29
C PRO A 357 -4.84 15.24 10.81
N GLY A 358 -4.73 14.00 10.32
CA GLY A 358 -5.63 12.90 10.67
C GLY A 358 -5.66 11.80 9.61
N ASN A 359 -6.51 10.79 9.84
CA ASN A 359 -6.73 9.70 8.90
C ASN A 359 -8.06 9.90 8.18
N TYR A 360 -8.07 9.58 6.91
CA TYR A 360 -9.20 9.75 6.02
C TYR A 360 -9.44 8.48 5.22
N VAL A 361 -10.70 8.14 5.03
CA VAL A 361 -11.13 7.08 4.10
C VAL A 361 -11.90 7.70 2.96
N TYR A 362 -11.82 7.12 1.78
CA TYR A 362 -12.60 7.58 0.64
C TYR A 362 -13.33 6.44 -0.06
N GLU A 363 -14.45 6.79 -0.66
CA GLU A 363 -15.16 5.96 -1.60
C GLU A 363 -15.42 6.77 -2.87
N ALA A 364 -14.82 6.35 -3.98
CA ALA A 364 -15.07 6.90 -5.30
C ALA A 364 -16.04 6.00 -6.06
N ARG A 365 -16.97 6.62 -6.82
CA ARG A 365 -18.01 5.94 -7.59
C ARG A 365 -18.09 6.51 -9.01
N THR A 366 -18.42 5.65 -9.94
CA THR A 366 -18.76 6.02 -11.32
C THR A 366 -19.74 5.02 -11.90
N GLU A 367 -20.52 5.42 -12.89
CA GLU A 367 -21.43 4.53 -13.62
C GLU A 367 -20.89 4.36 -15.06
N SER A 368 -20.67 3.13 -15.46
CA SER A 368 -20.29 2.78 -16.84
C SER A 368 -21.07 1.55 -17.29
N ASP A 369 -21.62 1.62 -18.50
CA ASP A 369 -22.41 0.54 -19.13
C ASP A 369 -23.51 -0.05 -18.22
N GLY A 370 -24.17 0.83 -17.43
CA GLY A 370 -25.23 0.43 -16.49
C GLY A 370 -24.75 -0.30 -15.23
N LYS A 371 -23.43 -0.32 -14.98
CA LYS A 371 -22.80 -0.88 -13.78
C LYS A 371 -22.22 0.24 -12.93
N THR A 372 -22.48 0.19 -11.62
CA THR A 372 -21.80 1.07 -10.66
C THR A 372 -20.43 0.49 -10.32
N LEU A 373 -19.37 1.21 -10.65
CA LEU A 373 -18.00 0.87 -10.30
C LEU A 373 -17.60 1.65 -9.04
N VAL A 374 -16.95 0.98 -8.09
CA VAL A 374 -16.55 1.57 -6.80
C VAL A 374 -15.08 1.30 -6.54
N ALA A 375 -14.35 2.36 -6.15
CA ALA A 375 -13.00 2.27 -5.65
C ALA A 375 -12.94 2.84 -4.22
N ARG A 376 -12.31 2.12 -3.30
CA ARG A 376 -12.16 2.53 -1.90
C ARG A 376 -10.69 2.55 -1.53
N GLY A 377 -10.34 3.49 -0.65
CA GLY A 377 -8.99 3.59 -0.12
C GLY A 377 -8.94 4.51 1.09
N GLN A 378 -7.72 4.78 1.53
CA GLN A 378 -7.45 5.60 2.71
C GLN A 378 -6.16 6.37 2.52
N PHE A 379 -6.07 7.51 3.17
CA PHE A 379 -4.86 8.33 3.23
C PHE A 379 -4.74 9.00 4.59
N SER A 380 -3.55 9.48 4.91
CA SER A 380 -3.30 10.28 6.11
C SER A 380 -2.81 11.68 5.75
N VAL A 381 -3.03 12.61 6.67
CA VAL A 381 -2.45 13.95 6.61
C VAL A 381 -1.60 14.15 7.86
N SER A 382 -0.32 14.44 7.65
CA SER A 382 0.64 14.69 8.74
C SER A 382 0.80 16.18 8.99
N ALA A 383 0.81 16.57 10.26
CA ALA A 383 1.23 17.89 10.67
C ALA A 383 2.69 18.17 10.27
N ILE A 384 2.97 19.40 9.86
CA ILE A 384 4.33 19.86 9.57
C ILE A 384 4.75 20.78 10.69
N ASP A 385 5.65 20.32 11.52
CA ASP A 385 6.31 21.12 12.53
C ASP A 385 7.73 21.48 12.05
N LEU A 386 7.80 22.40 11.08
CA LEU A 386 9.06 22.85 10.48
C LEU A 386 9.98 23.53 11.50
N GLU A 387 9.41 24.24 12.47
CA GLU A 387 10.18 24.94 13.51
C GLU A 387 10.78 23.95 14.51
N ALA A 388 10.08 22.86 14.82
CA ALA A 388 10.59 21.82 15.71
C ALA A 388 11.65 20.93 15.06
N LEU A 389 11.61 20.78 13.73
CA LEU A 389 12.61 20.00 12.98
C LEU A 389 13.92 20.72 12.76
N ASN A 390 13.90 22.06 12.76
CA ASN A 390 15.08 22.90 12.46
C ASN A 390 15.33 23.86 13.62
N THR A 391 15.93 23.36 14.69
CA THR A 391 16.23 24.09 15.93
C THR A 391 17.51 24.92 15.86
N ILE A 392 18.24 24.86 14.74
CA ILE A 392 19.47 25.64 14.53
C ILE A 392 19.11 26.89 13.73
N ALA A 393 19.35 28.06 14.31
CA ALA A 393 19.19 29.34 13.62
C ALA A 393 20.19 29.45 12.45
N ASP A 394 19.71 29.92 11.30
CA ASP A 394 20.59 30.23 10.16
C ASP A 394 21.30 31.59 10.43
N HIS A 395 22.41 31.50 11.13
CA HIS A 395 23.23 32.66 11.46
C HIS A 395 23.74 33.42 10.23
N SER A 396 23.97 32.71 9.11
CA SER A 396 24.41 33.31 7.86
C SER A 396 23.35 34.19 7.24
N LEU A 397 22.10 33.69 7.22
CA LEU A 397 20.94 34.47 6.76
C LEU A 397 20.68 35.70 7.64
N LEU A 398 20.72 35.54 8.98
CA LEU A 398 20.53 36.64 9.92
C LEU A 398 21.61 37.70 9.77
N TYR A 399 22.87 37.32 9.59
CA TYR A 399 23.98 38.22 9.35
C TYR A 399 23.80 39.00 8.04
N GLN A 400 23.42 38.31 6.97
CA GLN A 400 23.16 38.89 5.66
C GLN A 400 22.00 39.90 5.72
N LEU A 401 20.89 39.54 6.37
CA LEU A 401 19.72 40.39 6.56
C LEU A 401 20.05 41.65 7.36
N ALA A 402 20.84 41.51 8.41
CA ALA A 402 21.28 42.65 9.21
C ALA A 402 22.16 43.60 8.37
N ASN A 403 23.13 43.08 7.65
CA ASN A 403 24.07 43.84 6.84
C ASN A 403 23.40 44.56 5.66
N ASP A 404 22.50 43.87 4.94
CA ASP A 404 21.77 44.43 3.80
C ASP A 404 20.82 45.57 4.18
N ASN A 405 20.37 45.59 5.43
CA ASN A 405 19.52 46.67 5.97
C ASN A 405 20.28 47.72 6.84
N GLY A 406 21.62 47.73 6.77
CA GLY A 406 22.44 48.68 7.51
C GLY A 406 22.44 48.45 9.02
N GLY A 407 22.09 47.25 9.44
CA GLY A 407 22.11 46.79 10.82
C GLY A 407 23.38 45.99 11.14
N LYS A 408 23.43 45.46 12.35
CA LYS A 408 24.48 44.55 12.83
C LYS A 408 23.86 43.41 13.60
N MET A 409 24.35 42.19 13.40
CA MET A 409 23.93 41.02 14.16
C MET A 409 24.67 40.94 15.48
N TYR A 410 23.97 40.62 16.57
CA TYR A 410 24.54 40.38 17.90
C TYR A 410 24.15 39.00 18.39
N TYR A 411 25.05 38.35 19.09
CA TYR A 411 24.77 37.09 19.77
C TYR A 411 24.25 37.33 21.19
N PRO A 412 23.59 36.36 21.84
CA PRO A 412 23.01 36.54 23.18
C PRO A 412 24.00 37.01 24.26
N ASP A 413 25.27 36.68 24.13
CA ASP A 413 26.37 37.10 25.01
C ASP A 413 26.87 38.50 24.70
N GLU A 414 26.48 39.11 23.59
CA GLU A 414 26.84 40.45 23.15
C GLU A 414 25.75 41.50 23.40
N MET A 415 24.70 41.20 24.17
CA MET A 415 23.57 42.10 24.39
C MET A 415 23.97 43.46 25.06
N ALA A 416 25.04 43.48 25.85
CA ALA A 416 25.59 44.73 26.39
C ALA A 416 26.15 45.64 25.28
N LEU A 417 26.80 45.08 24.28
CA LEU A 417 27.30 45.83 23.12
C LEU A 417 26.16 46.41 22.27
N LEU A 418 25.04 45.64 22.13
CA LEU A 418 23.85 46.13 21.45
C LEU A 418 23.29 47.39 22.11
N ALA A 419 23.20 47.39 23.45
CA ALA A 419 22.72 48.55 24.19
C ALA A 419 23.61 49.78 23.99
N ASP A 420 24.93 49.62 24.05
CA ASP A 420 25.91 50.68 23.82
C ASP A 420 25.88 51.20 22.37
N ASP A 421 25.78 50.31 21.39
CA ASP A 421 25.73 50.69 19.98
C ASP A 421 24.42 51.46 19.67
N LEU A 422 23.27 51.06 20.26
CA LEU A 422 22.00 51.77 20.12
C LEU A 422 22.04 53.18 20.74
N MET A 423 22.71 53.35 21.89
CA MET A 423 22.86 54.68 22.54
C MET A 423 23.78 55.63 21.76
N ARG A 424 24.69 55.10 20.95
CA ARG A 424 25.62 55.91 20.13
C ARG A 424 25.09 56.23 18.73
N ARG A 425 23.95 55.71 18.36
CA ARG A 425 23.37 55.93 17.01
C ARG A 425 22.67 57.28 16.94
N ASP A 426 23.20 58.19 16.12
CA ASP A 426 22.66 59.55 15.89
C ASP A 426 21.41 59.54 15.00
N ASP A 427 21.13 58.45 14.31
CA ASP A 427 19.95 58.26 13.46
C ASP A 427 18.68 57.87 14.26
N ILE A 428 18.83 57.42 15.49
CA ILE A 428 17.72 57.10 16.38
C ILE A 428 17.27 58.42 17.06
N ARG A 429 16.27 59.04 16.49
CA ARG A 429 15.68 60.31 17.06
C ARG A 429 14.38 59.94 17.77
N THR A 430 14.15 60.66 18.87
CA THR A 430 12.87 60.64 19.57
C THR A 430 11.79 61.19 18.65
N VAL A 431 10.90 60.32 18.18
CA VAL A 431 9.73 60.71 17.39
C VAL A 431 8.63 61.16 18.38
N THR A 432 8.39 62.42 18.44
CA THR A 432 7.28 62.94 19.24
C THR A 432 6.00 62.81 18.43
N TYR A 433 5.11 61.98 18.84
CA TYR A 433 3.76 61.90 18.30
C TYR A 433 2.87 62.86 19.07
N SER A 434 2.42 63.99 18.45
CA SER A 434 1.30 64.73 18.96
C SER A 434 -0.02 64.14 18.59
N ARG A 435 -0.74 63.62 19.55
CA ARG A 435 -2.11 63.17 19.37
C ARG A 435 -3.05 64.29 19.68
N THR A 436 -3.61 64.95 18.66
CA THR A 436 -4.66 65.94 18.84
C THR A 436 -5.94 65.15 19.25
N MET A 437 -6.33 65.36 20.52
CA MET A 437 -7.60 64.87 20.99
C MET A 437 -8.61 66.02 20.86
N TYR A 438 -9.67 65.80 20.09
CA TYR A 438 -10.80 66.73 20.03
C TYR A 438 -11.74 66.38 21.18
N ASP A 439 -11.88 67.27 22.14
CA ASP A 439 -12.88 67.17 23.20
C ASP A 439 -14.17 67.80 22.70
N ASP A 440 -15.25 67.06 22.69
CA ASP A 440 -16.54 67.53 22.25
C ASP A 440 -17.10 68.51 23.27
N LEU A 441 -17.31 69.74 22.84
CA LEU A 441 -17.84 70.83 23.71
C LEU A 441 -19.26 70.49 24.22
N LEU A 442 -20.00 69.61 23.50
CA LEU A 442 -21.35 69.16 23.87
C LEU A 442 -21.41 68.40 25.20
N ASN A 443 -20.32 67.82 25.61
CA ASN A 443 -20.25 67.00 26.85
C ASN A 443 -19.69 67.80 28.04
N LYS A 444 -19.51 69.15 27.91
CA LYS A 444 -19.04 70.00 29.01
C LYS A 444 -20.26 70.63 29.69
N GLU A 445 -20.61 70.21 30.89
CA GLU A 445 -21.76 70.72 31.69
C GLU A 445 -21.77 72.25 31.86
N TRP A 446 -20.63 72.83 31.95
CA TRP A 446 -20.53 74.30 32.07
C TRP A 446 -21.03 75.09 30.85
N VAL A 447 -20.97 74.50 29.63
CA VAL A 447 -21.49 75.10 28.38
C VAL A 447 -23.02 75.17 28.45
N LEU A 448 -23.67 74.15 28.98
CA LEU A 448 -25.12 74.15 29.21
C LEU A 448 -25.50 75.25 30.23
N ILE A 449 -24.75 75.34 31.32
CA ILE A 449 -24.98 76.34 32.36
C ILE A 449 -24.81 77.78 31.77
N LEU A 450 -23.75 78.00 30.97
CA LEU A 450 -23.52 79.26 30.28
C LEU A 450 -24.66 79.63 29.35
N MET A 451 -25.17 78.68 28.56
CA MET A 451 -26.33 78.96 27.69
C MET A 451 -27.60 79.30 28.48
N ILE A 452 -27.87 78.63 29.59
CA ILE A 452 -29.02 78.92 30.46
C ILE A 452 -28.86 80.37 31.05
N VAL A 453 -27.69 80.69 31.49
CA VAL A 453 -27.42 82.07 32.05
C VAL A 453 -27.60 83.17 30.99
N LEU A 454 -27.11 82.93 29.76
CA LEU A 454 -27.26 83.85 28.64
C LEU A 454 -28.75 84.06 28.26
N LEU A 455 -29.49 82.97 28.19
CA LEU A 455 -30.94 83.02 27.91
C LEU A 455 -31.72 83.73 29.02
N ALA A 456 -31.36 83.42 30.25
CA ALA A 456 -31.96 84.15 31.41
C ALA A 456 -31.65 85.65 31.40
N LEU A 457 -30.39 86.02 31.08
CA LEU A 457 -29.97 87.41 30.94
C LEU A 457 -30.70 88.08 29.77
N GLU A 458 -30.81 87.47 28.64
CA GLU A 458 -31.60 88.00 27.50
C GLU A 458 -33.05 88.22 27.89
N TRP A 459 -33.68 87.22 28.51
CA TRP A 459 -35.06 87.34 28.98
C TRP A 459 -35.21 88.50 29.96
N PHE A 460 -34.27 88.67 30.94
CA PHE A 460 -34.30 89.68 31.88
C PHE A 460 -34.14 91.13 31.25
N LEU A 461 -33.20 91.27 30.30
CA LEU A 461 -32.99 92.49 29.58
C LEU A 461 -34.20 92.85 28.69
N ARG A 462 -34.78 91.88 27.98
CA ARG A 462 -35.99 92.14 27.20
C ARG A 462 -37.16 92.57 28.08
N LYS A 463 -37.32 91.95 29.22
CA LYS A 463 -38.41 92.28 30.16
C LYS A 463 -38.19 93.65 30.75
N ARG A 464 -36.96 94.07 31.06
CA ARG A 464 -36.62 95.39 31.57
C ARG A 464 -36.81 96.50 30.49
N ALA A 465 -36.58 96.16 29.22
CA ALA A 465 -36.73 97.09 28.09
C ALA A 465 -38.20 97.26 27.64
N GLY A 466 -39.13 96.56 28.25
CA GLY A 466 -40.57 96.69 27.94
C GLY A 466 -41.00 96.07 26.58
N SER A 467 -40.14 95.32 25.95
CA SER A 467 -40.50 94.58 24.71
C SER A 467 -40.86 93.11 25.03
N TYR A 468 -42.09 92.80 24.78
CA TYR A 468 -42.51 91.42 24.70
C TYR A 468 -42.14 90.90 23.36
#